data_dd3759cc30448894192e560e69607c84
#
_entry.id   dd3759cc30448894192e560e69607c84
#
_cell.length_a   1.000
_cell.length_b   1.000
_cell.length_c   1.000
_cell.angle_alpha   90.00
_cell.angle_beta   90.00
_cell.angle_gamma   90.00
#
_symmetry.space_group_name_H-M   'P 1'
#
loop_
_entity.id
_entity.type
_entity.pdbx_description
1 polymer ?
#
loop_
_entity_poly.entity_id
_entity_poly.type
_entity_poly.pdbx_seq_one_letter_code
_entity_poly.pdbx_strand_id
1 'polypeptide(L)'
;MRTLIDRRSFLKSSAALAVSAAAGRYVKRNAYGASRDRVTIYHTSVADSINPYNHSSSPIYGQWQHVMEPLVELDYKKQDYVGVLAESWQFQGNKWTFKLKKNIKFHNGAPLTSKDVAFSIEKMRDEKGGSLQASNFKDVTEVQTPDDLTVVFVTKQPLAIFLDRLENRFILSKVAGDKFGANLYDNPIGTGPYKFVSYQRGGNMVFTRNDEYWGGKAAIKEVIFRKVTEDAARLAALESGQADFINNVPDHEVARLQKHPRVRIDKVEGLRMFFLAFNMAFKPWDNKLVRQAANYSVDAPAIVKNIFDGIGYPCNGPVGANVIGADPKLKRYPYDPQKAKQLLTQAGFPNGCDIQLYYSAGRYPKDKEVCQVVAAQMVKGGFRVELISQEWALFWDKQGVNGGKLPFYYIGRGSLTDADTLYDQYFRTGTTKRTNYSNPELDKVIEEQQKTADQKKRVALLQQAGKTIMEEAPFIPLYNLADIYGVARNLIWQMRPDEKVLGWDMKIK
;
A
#
# COMPACT_ATOMS: atom_id res chain seq x y z
N MET A 1 6.98 0.45 71.08
CA MET A 1 5.75 -0.38 71.11
C MET A 1 5.67 -1.21 69.84
N ARG A 2 6.00 -2.49 69.98
CA ARG A 2 5.86 -3.46 68.86
C ARG A 2 4.53 -4.17 69.03
N THR A 3 3.59 -3.98 68.11
CA THR A 3 2.31 -4.70 68.08
C THR A 3 2.51 -5.99 67.29
N LEU A 4 2.42 -7.11 67.97
CA LEU A 4 2.40 -8.46 67.41
C LEU A 4 1.05 -8.67 66.72
N ILE A 5 1.10 -9.03 65.42
CA ILE A 5 -0.08 -9.45 64.67
C ILE A 5 -0.36 -10.92 65.00
N ASP A 6 -1.53 -11.18 65.54
CA ASP A 6 -1.99 -12.50 65.97
C ASP A 6 -2.23 -13.48 64.78
N ARG A 7 -1.70 -14.69 64.88
CA ARG A 7 -1.82 -15.79 63.89
C ARG A 7 -3.25 -16.22 63.61
N ARG A 8 -4.24 -15.84 64.41
CA ARG A 8 -5.67 -16.18 64.20
C ARG A 8 -6.36 -15.27 63.20
N SER A 9 -5.86 -14.07 62.94
CA SER A 9 -6.41 -13.18 61.91
C SER A 9 -5.94 -13.54 60.48
N PHE A 10 -4.84 -14.29 60.36
CA PHE A 10 -4.33 -14.73 59.01
C PHE A 10 -5.13 -15.91 58.45
N LEU A 11 -5.78 -16.70 59.29
CA LEU A 11 -6.59 -17.85 58.85
C LEU A 11 -8.03 -17.52 58.47
N LYS A 12 -8.53 -16.34 58.82
CA LYS A 12 -9.87 -15.88 58.40
C LYS A 12 -9.86 -15.15 57.04
N SER A 13 -8.70 -14.71 56.55
CA SER A 13 -8.56 -14.08 55.24
C SER A 13 -8.35 -15.07 54.10
N SER A 14 -8.09 -16.34 54.42
CA SER A 14 -7.87 -17.44 53.43
C SER A 14 -9.15 -18.08 52.91
N ALA A 15 -10.30 -17.79 53.56
CA ALA A 15 -11.60 -18.36 53.13
C ALA A 15 -12.33 -17.47 52.10
N ALA A 16 -11.89 -16.24 51.88
CA ALA A 16 -12.48 -15.31 50.89
C ALA A 16 -11.82 -15.39 49.51
N LEU A 17 -10.69 -16.10 49.38
CA LEU A 17 -9.99 -16.32 48.09
C LEU A 17 -10.41 -17.59 47.33
N ALA A 18 -11.30 -18.41 47.90
CA ALA A 18 -11.79 -19.64 47.30
C ALA A 18 -13.06 -19.46 46.44
N VAL A 19 -13.68 -18.27 46.40
CA VAL A 19 -14.89 -17.99 45.60
C VAL A 19 -14.63 -17.28 44.27
N SER A 20 -13.44 -16.71 44.07
CA SER A 20 -13.06 -16.09 42.80
C SER A 20 -12.39 -17.06 41.77
N ALA A 21 -12.16 -18.33 42.15
CA ALA A 21 -11.61 -19.35 41.26
C ALA A 21 -12.66 -20.05 40.39
N ALA A 22 -13.96 -19.72 40.51
CA ALA A 22 -15.03 -20.31 39.72
C ALA A 22 -15.44 -19.51 38.46
N ALA A 23 -14.88 -18.35 38.23
CA ALA A 23 -15.11 -17.55 37.01
C ALA A 23 -14.07 -17.80 35.89
N GLY A 24 -13.12 -18.72 36.14
CA GLY A 24 -12.09 -19.15 35.18
C GLY A 24 -12.49 -20.35 34.31
N ARG A 25 -13.80 -20.52 34.04
CA ARG A 25 -14.26 -21.60 33.15
C ARG A 25 -14.57 -21.08 31.77
N TYR A 26 -13.98 -21.80 30.81
CA TYR A 26 -14.21 -21.85 29.37
C TYR A 26 -13.34 -20.96 28.49
N VAL A 27 -12.03 -21.18 28.54
CA VAL A 27 -11.33 -21.32 27.27
C VAL A 27 -11.19 -22.81 27.01
N LYS A 28 -12.22 -23.46 26.43
CA LYS A 28 -12.05 -24.79 25.85
C LYS A 28 -10.97 -24.66 24.76
N ARG A 29 -9.83 -25.33 24.98
CA ARG A 29 -8.92 -25.74 23.91
C ARG A 29 -9.76 -26.57 22.93
N ASN A 30 -10.25 -25.95 21.87
CA ASN A 30 -10.82 -26.68 20.76
C ASN A 30 -9.68 -27.43 20.08
N ALA A 31 -9.69 -28.74 20.19
CA ALA A 31 -8.81 -29.64 19.47
C ALA A 31 -8.94 -29.36 17.97
N TYR A 32 -7.80 -29.35 17.28
CA TYR A 32 -7.72 -29.33 15.83
C TYR A 32 -8.52 -30.51 15.26
N GLY A 33 -9.65 -30.24 14.61
CA GLY A 33 -10.47 -31.26 13.98
C GLY A 33 -11.89 -30.88 13.58
N ALA A 34 -12.42 -29.75 14.09
CA ALA A 34 -13.72 -29.24 13.60
C ALA A 34 -13.49 -28.19 12.51
N SER A 35 -14.29 -28.19 11.47
CA SER A 35 -14.24 -27.15 10.44
C SER A 35 -14.36 -25.79 11.12
N ARG A 36 -13.27 -25.03 11.15
CA ARG A 36 -13.27 -23.71 11.77
C ARG A 36 -13.90 -22.72 10.79
N ASP A 37 -15.06 -22.22 11.12
CA ASP A 37 -15.70 -21.12 10.37
C ASP A 37 -15.07 -19.76 10.64
N ARG A 38 -13.90 -19.73 11.33
CA ARG A 38 -13.23 -18.51 11.81
C ARG A 38 -11.79 -18.46 11.32
N VAL A 39 -11.34 -17.25 10.94
CA VAL A 39 -9.93 -16.93 10.68
C VAL A 39 -9.46 -15.81 11.59
N THR A 40 -8.33 -16.01 12.25
CA THR A 40 -7.68 -15.02 13.10
C THR A 40 -6.40 -14.54 12.43
N ILE A 41 -6.35 -13.24 12.12
CA ILE A 41 -5.27 -12.54 11.42
C ILE A 41 -4.53 -11.67 12.43
N TYR A 42 -3.27 -11.99 12.71
CA TYR A 42 -2.40 -11.10 13.49
C TYR A 42 -1.68 -10.17 12.54
N HIS A 43 -1.94 -8.89 12.68
CA HIS A 43 -1.45 -7.87 11.77
C HIS A 43 -0.71 -6.76 12.53
N THR A 44 0.33 -6.19 11.93
CA THR A 44 1.10 -5.07 12.51
C THR A 44 0.27 -3.81 12.68
N SER A 45 -0.76 -3.64 11.85
CA SER A 45 -1.67 -2.50 11.89
C SER A 45 -3.13 -2.95 11.82
N VAL A 46 -3.95 -2.42 12.73
CA VAL A 46 -5.41 -2.49 12.67
C VAL A 46 -5.90 -1.05 12.71
N ALA A 47 -7.04 -0.78 12.09
CA ALA A 47 -7.63 0.56 12.08
C ALA A 47 -7.57 1.20 13.47
N ASP A 48 -7.09 2.42 13.58
CA ASP A 48 -7.01 3.21 14.81
C ASP A 48 -8.17 4.21 14.94
N SER A 49 -8.96 4.32 13.90
CA SER A 49 -10.20 5.09 13.82
C SER A 49 -11.31 4.24 13.20
N ILE A 50 -12.52 4.39 13.69
CA ILE A 50 -13.72 3.76 13.14
C ILE A 50 -14.22 4.47 11.88
N ASN A 51 -13.77 5.70 11.61
CA ASN A 51 -14.06 6.40 10.37
C ASN A 51 -13.21 5.81 9.22
N PRO A 52 -13.81 5.18 8.19
CA PRO A 52 -13.08 4.55 7.09
C PRO A 52 -12.31 5.55 6.22
N TYR A 53 -12.65 6.83 6.29
CA TYR A 53 -12.02 7.90 5.52
C TYR A 53 -10.81 8.55 6.22
N ASN A 54 -10.60 8.23 7.50
CA ASN A 54 -9.46 8.73 8.28
C ASN A 54 -8.25 7.79 8.20
N HIS A 55 -8.02 7.19 7.03
CA HIS A 55 -6.91 6.29 6.76
C HIS A 55 -6.34 6.54 5.37
N SER A 56 -5.05 6.17 5.20
CA SER A 56 -4.33 6.25 3.92
C SER A 56 -3.48 4.99 3.66
N SER A 57 -3.75 3.90 4.39
CA SER A 57 -2.97 2.66 4.36
C SER A 57 -3.78 1.52 3.73
N SER A 58 -3.18 0.84 2.77
CA SER A 58 -3.81 -0.26 2.02
C SER A 58 -4.29 -1.41 2.92
N PRO A 59 -3.50 -1.89 3.90
CA PRO A 59 -3.98 -2.90 4.84
C PRO A 59 -5.24 -2.50 5.60
N ILE A 60 -5.36 -1.21 5.97
CA ILE A 60 -6.55 -0.70 6.67
C ILE A 60 -7.75 -0.62 5.73
N TYR A 61 -7.54 -0.24 4.46
CA TYR A 61 -8.59 -0.31 3.45
C TYR A 61 -9.11 -1.74 3.29
N GLY A 62 -8.21 -2.74 3.27
CA GLY A 62 -8.61 -4.16 3.23
C GLY A 62 -9.50 -4.56 4.40
N GLN A 63 -9.28 -4.04 5.61
CA GLN A 63 -10.14 -4.30 6.76
C GLN A 63 -11.54 -3.69 6.57
N TRP A 64 -11.63 -2.42 6.15
CA TRP A 64 -12.91 -1.77 5.90
C TRP A 64 -13.66 -2.34 4.70
N GLN A 65 -12.95 -2.88 3.71
CA GLN A 65 -13.55 -3.51 2.54
C GLN A 65 -14.40 -4.75 2.87
N HIS A 66 -14.23 -5.35 4.06
CA HIS A 66 -15.13 -6.38 4.57
C HIS A 66 -16.56 -5.87 4.73
N VAL A 67 -16.72 -4.61 5.11
CA VAL A 67 -18.01 -3.99 5.43
C VAL A 67 -18.53 -3.11 4.29
N MET A 68 -17.63 -2.39 3.62
CA MET A 68 -17.98 -1.34 2.65
C MET A 68 -17.24 -1.60 1.34
N GLU A 69 -17.86 -1.25 0.22
CA GLU A 69 -17.30 -1.52 -1.09
C GLU A 69 -17.12 -0.22 -1.88
N PRO A 70 -16.07 -0.14 -2.75
CA PRO A 70 -15.89 0.97 -3.68
C PRO A 70 -16.71 0.78 -4.96
N LEU A 71 -16.73 1.79 -5.83
CA LEU A 71 -17.33 1.66 -7.17
C LEU A 71 -16.54 0.69 -8.05
N VAL A 72 -15.21 0.79 -8.00
CA VAL A 72 -14.27 0.02 -8.82
C VAL A 72 -13.10 -0.45 -7.98
N GLU A 73 -12.44 -1.53 -8.41
CA GLU A 73 -11.20 -2.07 -7.83
C GLU A 73 -10.20 -2.43 -8.93
N LEU A 74 -8.91 -2.34 -8.65
CA LEU A 74 -7.85 -2.75 -9.56
C LEU A 74 -7.68 -4.28 -9.56
N ASP A 75 -7.83 -4.89 -10.74
CA ASP A 75 -7.42 -6.28 -10.99
C ASP A 75 -5.94 -6.29 -11.41
N TYR A 76 -5.06 -6.63 -10.49
CA TYR A 76 -3.61 -6.64 -10.72
C TYR A 76 -3.15 -7.62 -11.80
N LYS A 77 -3.92 -8.69 -12.05
CA LYS A 77 -3.59 -9.68 -13.11
C LYS A 77 -3.93 -9.13 -14.50
N LYS A 78 -5.02 -8.38 -14.60
CA LYS A 78 -5.44 -7.75 -15.85
C LYS A 78 -4.77 -6.39 -16.07
N GLN A 79 -4.20 -5.79 -15.01
CA GLN A 79 -3.74 -4.40 -14.98
C GLN A 79 -4.84 -3.43 -15.46
N ASP A 80 -6.07 -3.68 -15.01
CA ASP A 80 -7.26 -2.90 -15.38
C ASP A 80 -8.25 -2.85 -14.23
N TYR A 81 -9.14 -1.86 -14.25
CA TYR A 81 -10.18 -1.72 -13.24
C TYR A 81 -11.38 -2.61 -13.54
N VAL A 82 -11.92 -3.21 -12.49
CA VAL A 82 -13.17 -3.99 -12.53
C VAL A 82 -14.25 -3.33 -11.69
N GLY A 83 -15.48 -3.46 -12.12
CA GLY A 83 -16.62 -2.90 -11.38
C GLY A 83 -16.95 -3.72 -10.14
N VAL A 84 -16.94 -3.08 -8.98
CA VAL A 84 -17.45 -3.63 -7.72
C VAL A 84 -18.93 -3.23 -7.58
N LEU A 85 -19.24 -2.00 -7.17
CA LEU A 85 -20.60 -1.48 -7.14
C LEU A 85 -21.02 -0.88 -8.49
N ALA A 86 -20.07 -0.47 -9.34
CA ALA A 86 -20.35 -0.07 -10.71
C ALA A 86 -20.51 -1.30 -11.62
N GLU A 87 -21.52 -1.28 -12.49
CA GLU A 87 -21.70 -2.25 -13.58
C GLU A 87 -20.85 -1.87 -14.79
N SER A 88 -20.78 -0.57 -15.08
CA SER A 88 -20.02 -0.01 -16.20
C SER A 88 -19.75 1.47 -15.97
N TRP A 89 -18.80 2.01 -16.76
CA TRP A 89 -18.51 3.44 -16.76
C TRP A 89 -18.08 3.91 -18.13
N GLN A 90 -18.19 5.22 -18.34
CA GLN A 90 -17.73 5.90 -19.55
C GLN A 90 -17.01 7.19 -19.15
N PHE A 91 -15.94 7.52 -19.87
CA PHE A 91 -15.21 8.76 -19.77
C PHE A 91 -15.33 9.54 -21.07
N GLN A 92 -15.91 10.74 -21.02
CA GLN A 92 -16.06 11.61 -22.16
C GLN A 92 -15.77 13.07 -21.77
N GLY A 93 -14.78 13.64 -22.39
CA GLY A 93 -14.32 15.00 -22.05
C GLY A 93 -13.84 15.04 -20.59
N ASN A 94 -14.53 15.85 -19.77
CA ASN A 94 -14.24 15.97 -18.35
C ASN A 94 -15.30 15.28 -17.47
N LYS A 95 -16.07 14.32 -18.04
CA LYS A 95 -17.16 13.63 -17.33
C LYS A 95 -16.88 12.14 -17.25
N TRP A 96 -17.06 11.58 -16.05
CA TRP A 96 -17.11 10.17 -15.79
C TRP A 96 -18.54 9.79 -15.43
N THR A 97 -19.20 8.94 -16.25
CA THR A 97 -20.54 8.44 -16.01
C THR A 97 -20.47 6.99 -15.58
N PHE A 98 -20.95 6.68 -14.37
CA PHE A 98 -21.02 5.33 -13.83
C PHE A 98 -22.47 4.85 -13.79
N LYS A 99 -22.68 3.60 -14.22
CA LYS A 99 -23.93 2.86 -13.99
C LYS A 99 -23.72 1.92 -12.81
N LEU A 100 -24.57 2.00 -11.80
CA LEU A 100 -24.53 1.14 -10.63
C LEU A 100 -25.18 -0.22 -10.92
N LYS A 101 -24.67 -1.29 -10.30
CA LYS A 101 -25.30 -2.61 -10.34
C LYS A 101 -26.68 -2.55 -9.68
N LYS A 102 -27.64 -3.31 -10.23
CA LYS A 102 -29.01 -3.41 -9.70
C LYS A 102 -29.06 -4.36 -8.48
N ASN A 103 -30.07 -4.17 -7.64
CA ASN A 103 -30.43 -5.08 -6.53
C ASN A 103 -29.36 -5.22 -5.43
N ILE A 104 -28.38 -4.31 -5.35
CA ILE A 104 -27.48 -4.25 -4.22
C ILE A 104 -28.18 -3.61 -3.03
N LYS A 105 -28.02 -4.21 -1.85
CA LYS A 105 -28.55 -3.71 -0.58
C LYS A 105 -27.45 -3.50 0.43
N PHE A 106 -27.58 -2.45 1.22
CA PHE A 106 -26.80 -2.25 2.42
C PHE A 106 -27.19 -3.26 3.52
N HIS A 107 -26.34 -3.43 4.53
CA HIS A 107 -26.58 -4.33 5.67
C HIS A 107 -27.87 -4.01 6.45
N ASN A 108 -28.41 -2.81 6.35
CA ASN A 108 -29.68 -2.38 6.93
C ASN A 108 -30.89 -2.62 6.01
N GLY A 109 -30.70 -3.25 4.85
CA GLY A 109 -31.72 -3.56 3.87
C GLY A 109 -32.05 -2.44 2.88
N ALA A 110 -31.54 -1.22 3.06
CA ALA A 110 -31.74 -0.12 2.12
C ALA A 110 -31.08 -0.42 0.76
N PRO A 111 -31.70 -0.08 -0.38
CA PRO A 111 -31.08 -0.25 -1.68
C PRO A 111 -29.91 0.73 -1.88
N LEU A 112 -28.88 0.31 -2.62
CA LEU A 112 -27.83 1.19 -3.11
C LEU A 112 -28.38 2.08 -4.21
N THR A 113 -28.12 3.38 -4.09
CA THR A 113 -28.49 4.39 -5.09
C THR A 113 -27.36 5.36 -5.39
N SER A 114 -27.53 6.13 -6.46
CA SER A 114 -26.60 7.22 -6.83
C SER A 114 -26.45 8.29 -5.73
N LYS A 115 -27.50 8.47 -4.91
CA LYS A 115 -27.49 9.41 -3.77
C LYS A 115 -26.53 8.96 -2.66
N ASP A 116 -26.32 7.65 -2.47
CA ASP A 116 -25.34 7.11 -1.52
C ASP A 116 -23.92 7.42 -1.98
N VAL A 117 -23.67 7.35 -3.31
CA VAL A 117 -22.38 7.72 -3.89
C VAL A 117 -22.11 9.22 -3.68
N ALA A 118 -23.07 10.09 -4.03
CA ALA A 118 -22.91 11.53 -3.85
C ALA A 118 -22.68 11.89 -2.38
N PHE A 119 -23.44 11.31 -1.45
CA PHE A 119 -23.27 11.45 -0.01
C PHE A 119 -21.85 11.01 0.45
N SER A 120 -21.37 9.90 -0.06
CA SER A 120 -20.06 9.38 0.30
C SER A 120 -18.92 10.30 -0.16
N ILE A 121 -19.04 10.86 -1.38
CA ILE A 121 -18.07 11.84 -1.89
C ILE A 121 -18.08 13.12 -1.05
N GLU A 122 -19.26 13.59 -0.62
CA GLU A 122 -19.37 14.73 0.29
C GLU A 122 -18.61 14.47 1.59
N LYS A 123 -18.81 13.29 2.22
CA LYS A 123 -18.08 12.89 3.43
C LYS A 123 -16.58 12.72 3.21
N MET A 124 -16.14 12.22 2.05
CA MET A 124 -14.73 12.11 1.72
C MET A 124 -14.05 13.47 1.51
N ARG A 125 -14.80 14.49 1.07
CA ARG A 125 -14.30 15.87 0.89
C ARG A 125 -14.28 16.67 2.19
N ASP A 126 -14.86 16.17 3.26
CA ASP A 126 -14.93 16.86 4.56
C ASP A 126 -13.62 16.71 5.35
N GLU A 127 -12.66 17.57 5.04
CA GLU A 127 -11.37 17.65 5.78
C GLU A 127 -11.58 18.01 7.25
N LYS A 128 -12.57 18.85 7.57
CA LYS A 128 -12.86 19.27 8.94
C LYS A 128 -13.44 18.13 9.77
N GLY A 129 -14.18 17.21 9.13
CA GLY A 129 -14.64 15.95 9.71
C GLY A 129 -13.57 14.87 9.82
N GLY A 130 -12.29 15.19 9.53
CA GLY A 130 -11.15 14.28 9.67
C GLY A 130 -10.90 13.35 8.49
N SER A 131 -11.48 13.64 7.32
CA SER A 131 -11.21 12.86 6.11
C SER A 131 -9.80 13.13 5.55
N LEU A 132 -9.03 12.08 5.37
CA LEU A 132 -7.74 12.12 4.65
C LEU A 132 -7.89 11.94 3.13
N GLN A 133 -9.15 11.87 2.63
CA GLN A 133 -9.44 11.55 1.24
C GLN A 133 -9.72 12.77 0.35
N ALA A 134 -9.88 13.95 0.92
CA ALA A 134 -10.32 15.17 0.23
C ALA A 134 -9.46 15.52 -0.99
N SER A 135 -8.14 15.35 -0.89
CA SER A 135 -7.21 15.63 -1.99
C SER A 135 -7.47 14.81 -3.26
N ASN A 136 -8.07 13.60 -3.13
CA ASN A 136 -8.40 12.76 -4.30
C ASN A 136 -9.53 13.35 -5.14
N PHE A 137 -10.37 14.20 -4.54
CA PHE A 137 -11.56 14.78 -5.18
C PHE A 137 -11.47 16.29 -5.40
N LYS A 138 -10.28 16.90 -5.23
CA LYS A 138 -10.08 18.35 -5.44
C LYS A 138 -10.38 18.82 -6.86
N ASP A 139 -10.28 17.91 -7.84
CA ASP A 139 -10.56 18.16 -9.25
C ASP A 139 -12.00 17.85 -9.64
N VAL A 140 -12.81 17.24 -8.76
CA VAL A 140 -14.24 17.03 -8.97
C VAL A 140 -14.99 18.32 -8.63
N THR A 141 -15.63 18.90 -9.62
CA THR A 141 -16.42 20.15 -9.47
C THR A 141 -17.87 19.86 -9.09
N GLU A 142 -18.42 18.75 -9.61
CA GLU A 142 -19.84 18.39 -9.42
C GLU A 142 -20.00 16.87 -9.40
N VAL A 143 -20.98 16.38 -8.63
CA VAL A 143 -21.46 15.00 -8.65
C VAL A 143 -22.97 15.04 -8.93
N GLN A 144 -23.37 14.56 -10.12
CA GLN A 144 -24.77 14.53 -10.55
C GLN A 144 -25.35 13.13 -10.35
N THR A 145 -26.64 13.09 -9.98
CA THR A 145 -27.40 11.84 -9.76
C THR A 145 -28.72 11.91 -10.58
N PRO A 146 -28.62 11.77 -11.92
CA PRO A 146 -29.78 11.96 -12.80
C PRO A 146 -30.92 10.93 -12.60
N ASP A 147 -30.55 9.75 -12.14
CA ASP A 147 -31.45 8.69 -11.71
C ASP A 147 -30.84 7.87 -10.56
N ASP A 148 -31.57 6.92 -9.98
CA ASP A 148 -31.12 6.15 -8.82
C ASP A 148 -29.90 5.25 -9.10
N LEU A 149 -29.59 4.93 -10.35
CA LEU A 149 -28.51 4.03 -10.74
C LEU A 149 -27.42 4.71 -11.59
N THR A 150 -27.49 6.01 -11.80
CA THR A 150 -26.50 6.74 -12.60
C THR A 150 -25.82 7.83 -11.77
N VAL A 151 -24.50 7.83 -11.77
CA VAL A 151 -23.66 8.88 -11.15
C VAL A 151 -22.77 9.50 -12.20
N VAL A 152 -22.72 10.83 -12.25
CA VAL A 152 -21.82 11.56 -13.15
C VAL A 152 -20.91 12.45 -12.33
N PHE A 153 -19.61 12.19 -12.43
CA PHE A 153 -18.56 13.07 -11.88
C PHE A 153 -18.10 14.03 -12.95
N VAL A 154 -18.17 15.32 -12.67
CA VAL A 154 -17.61 16.38 -13.53
C VAL A 154 -16.30 16.83 -12.93
N THR A 155 -15.22 16.80 -13.72
CA THR A 155 -13.89 17.23 -13.29
C THR A 155 -13.50 18.54 -13.96
N LYS A 156 -12.54 19.27 -13.38
CA LYS A 156 -12.05 20.55 -13.93
C LYS A 156 -11.49 20.42 -15.34
N GLN A 157 -10.87 19.28 -15.62
CA GLN A 157 -10.25 18.90 -16.90
C GLN A 157 -10.36 17.39 -17.09
N PRO A 158 -10.10 16.86 -18.28
CA PRO A 158 -10.03 15.40 -18.48
C PRO A 158 -9.07 14.75 -17.49
N LEU A 159 -9.49 13.67 -16.84
CA LEU A 159 -8.76 13.03 -15.76
C LEU A 159 -8.90 11.50 -15.86
N ALA A 160 -8.09 10.86 -16.69
CA ALA A 160 -8.16 9.41 -16.93
C ALA A 160 -7.78 8.59 -15.67
N ILE A 161 -6.91 9.10 -14.81
CA ILE A 161 -6.51 8.46 -13.54
C ILE A 161 -7.64 8.46 -12.47
N PHE A 162 -8.84 8.94 -12.81
CA PHE A 162 -9.93 9.06 -11.83
C PHE A 162 -10.35 7.70 -11.25
N LEU A 163 -10.24 6.61 -12.00
CA LEU A 163 -10.51 5.26 -11.50
C LEU A 163 -9.58 4.88 -10.34
N ASP A 164 -8.30 5.21 -10.41
CA ASP A 164 -7.34 5.02 -9.31
C ASP A 164 -7.75 5.83 -8.07
N ARG A 165 -8.27 7.03 -8.27
CA ARG A 165 -8.77 7.86 -7.17
C ARG A 165 -10.05 7.33 -6.54
N LEU A 166 -10.81 6.48 -7.22
CA LEU A 166 -12.01 5.81 -6.71
C LEU A 166 -11.71 4.47 -6.04
N GLU A 167 -10.57 3.86 -6.33
CA GLU A 167 -10.14 2.66 -5.63
C GLU A 167 -10.01 2.93 -4.13
N ASN A 168 -10.47 2.00 -3.31
CA ASN A 168 -10.49 2.15 -1.84
C ASN A 168 -11.34 3.33 -1.32
N ARG A 169 -12.27 3.83 -2.12
CA ARG A 169 -13.21 4.88 -1.72
C ARG A 169 -14.58 4.26 -1.52
N PHE A 170 -14.84 3.93 -0.25
CA PHE A 170 -16.01 3.15 0.15
C PHE A 170 -17.30 3.95 0.07
N ILE A 171 -18.38 3.29 -0.31
CA ILE A 171 -19.70 3.91 -0.39
C ILE A 171 -20.47 3.63 0.90
N LEU A 172 -20.91 4.71 1.55
CA LEU A 172 -21.72 4.72 2.76
C LEU A 172 -23.20 4.81 2.44
N SER A 173 -24.04 4.25 3.31
CA SER A 173 -25.48 4.41 3.21
C SER A 173 -25.91 5.81 3.62
N LYS A 174 -26.54 6.56 2.73
CA LYS A 174 -27.15 7.86 3.04
C LYS A 174 -28.26 7.71 4.07
N VAL A 175 -29.08 6.66 3.97
CA VAL A 175 -30.12 6.34 4.97
C VAL A 175 -29.53 6.17 6.37
N ALA A 176 -28.37 5.51 6.48
CA ALA A 176 -27.66 5.42 7.75
C ALA A 176 -27.12 6.78 8.19
N GLY A 177 -26.59 7.58 7.25
CA GLY A 177 -26.14 8.95 7.51
C GLY A 177 -27.25 9.84 8.08
N ASP A 178 -28.40 9.82 7.46
CA ASP A 178 -29.58 10.59 7.92
C ASP A 178 -30.08 10.11 9.29
N LYS A 179 -29.98 8.79 9.58
CA LYS A 179 -30.42 8.21 10.85
C LYS A 179 -29.44 8.50 12.01
N PHE A 180 -28.15 8.36 11.79
CA PHE A 180 -27.13 8.37 12.84
C PHE A 180 -26.41 9.71 12.96
N GLY A 181 -26.44 10.56 11.93
CA GLY A 181 -25.81 11.88 11.95
C GLY A 181 -24.34 11.82 12.32
N ALA A 182 -23.97 12.49 13.44
CA ALA A 182 -22.58 12.51 13.94
C ALA A 182 -22.04 11.13 14.35
N ASN A 183 -22.92 10.18 14.69
CA ASN A 183 -22.57 8.82 15.12
C ASN A 183 -22.56 7.82 13.93
N LEU A 184 -22.53 8.30 12.68
CA LEU A 184 -22.53 7.45 11.49
C LEU A 184 -21.42 6.41 11.51
N TYR A 185 -20.23 6.82 11.88
CA TYR A 185 -19.06 5.93 11.86
C TYR A 185 -19.07 4.90 13.00
N ASP A 186 -19.76 5.17 14.12
CA ASP A 186 -19.95 4.20 15.21
C ASP A 186 -20.91 3.06 14.82
N ASN A 187 -21.62 3.22 13.71
CA ASN A 187 -22.56 2.26 13.14
C ASN A 187 -22.19 1.90 11.70
N PRO A 188 -21.06 1.21 11.45
CA PRO A 188 -20.57 0.95 10.10
C PRO A 188 -21.54 0.06 9.32
N ILE A 189 -22.27 0.66 8.36
CA ILE A 189 -23.22 0.00 7.49
C ILE A 189 -22.74 0.16 6.04
N GLY A 190 -22.45 -0.96 5.40
CA GLY A 190 -22.02 -1.02 4.01
C GLY A 190 -22.75 -2.08 3.23
N THR A 191 -22.27 -2.37 2.05
CA THR A 191 -22.79 -3.38 1.11
C THR A 191 -21.99 -4.67 1.11
N GLY A 192 -20.90 -4.74 1.90
CA GLY A 192 -19.84 -5.72 1.82
C GLY A 192 -20.20 -7.15 2.27
N PRO A 193 -19.29 -8.11 2.03
CA PRO A 193 -19.48 -9.53 2.33
C PRO A 193 -19.52 -9.86 3.82
N TYR A 194 -19.14 -8.92 4.68
CA TYR A 194 -19.19 -9.07 6.14
C TYR A 194 -19.87 -7.87 6.79
N LYS A 195 -20.50 -8.12 7.94
CA LYS A 195 -21.06 -7.11 8.84
C LYS A 195 -20.07 -6.84 9.95
N PHE A 196 -19.94 -5.59 10.35
CA PHE A 196 -19.14 -5.17 11.50
C PHE A 196 -19.75 -5.69 12.80
N VAL A 197 -18.92 -6.23 13.70
CA VAL A 197 -19.36 -6.75 15.01
C VAL A 197 -18.81 -5.88 16.14
N SER A 198 -17.51 -5.68 16.17
CA SER A 198 -16.88 -4.93 17.26
C SER A 198 -15.50 -4.41 16.86
N TYR A 199 -15.11 -3.35 17.53
CA TYR A 199 -13.81 -2.71 17.40
C TYR A 199 -13.28 -2.32 18.77
N GLN A 200 -12.03 -2.65 19.02
CA GLN A 200 -11.27 -2.19 20.17
C GLN A 200 -10.08 -1.38 19.67
N ARG A 201 -10.04 -0.10 20.01
CA ARG A 201 -8.96 0.80 19.56
C ARG A 201 -7.58 0.23 19.91
N GLY A 202 -6.72 0.07 18.89
CA GLY A 202 -5.39 -0.53 19.06
C GLY A 202 -5.39 -2.04 19.38
N GLY A 203 -6.53 -2.70 19.30
CA GLY A 203 -6.72 -4.12 19.59
C GLY A 203 -7.34 -4.91 18.43
N ASN A 204 -8.54 -5.42 18.66
CA ASN A 204 -9.22 -6.31 17.71
C ASN A 204 -10.26 -5.58 16.87
N MET A 205 -10.47 -6.05 15.65
CA MET A 205 -11.59 -5.72 14.78
C MET A 205 -12.23 -7.02 14.31
N VAL A 206 -13.53 -7.18 14.55
CA VAL A 206 -14.27 -8.43 14.35
C VAL A 206 -15.38 -8.24 13.34
N PHE A 207 -15.47 -9.16 12.41
CA PHE A 207 -16.47 -9.18 11.35
C PHE A 207 -17.18 -10.52 11.31
N THR A 208 -18.50 -10.49 11.08
CA THR A 208 -19.30 -11.70 10.82
C THR A 208 -19.83 -11.67 9.39
N ARG A 209 -19.92 -12.84 8.76
CA ARG A 209 -20.35 -13.00 7.37
C ARG A 209 -21.75 -12.44 7.16
N ASN A 210 -21.93 -11.73 6.05
CA ASN A 210 -23.23 -11.36 5.51
C ASN A 210 -23.76 -12.49 4.63
N ASP A 211 -24.68 -13.30 5.15
CA ASP A 211 -25.25 -14.44 4.42
C ASP A 211 -26.13 -14.01 3.22
N GLU A 212 -26.55 -12.73 3.17
CA GLU A 212 -27.34 -12.12 2.10
C GLU A 212 -26.50 -11.25 1.15
N TYR A 213 -25.18 -11.45 1.15
CA TYR A 213 -24.29 -10.66 0.30
C TYR A 213 -24.60 -10.88 -1.18
N TRP A 214 -24.75 -9.79 -1.93
CA TRP A 214 -25.08 -9.78 -3.35
C TRP A 214 -24.05 -10.50 -4.25
N GLY A 215 -22.77 -10.52 -3.85
CA GLY A 215 -21.67 -11.18 -4.57
C GLY A 215 -21.49 -12.66 -4.21
N GLY A 216 -22.37 -13.22 -3.39
CA GLY A 216 -22.31 -14.64 -2.96
C GLY A 216 -21.70 -14.82 -1.56
N LYS A 217 -21.99 -15.95 -0.97
CA LYS A 217 -21.66 -16.27 0.43
C LYS A 217 -20.16 -16.59 0.57
N ALA A 218 -19.45 -15.85 1.43
CA ALA A 218 -18.07 -16.15 1.79
C ALA A 218 -17.95 -17.48 2.53
N ALA A 219 -16.82 -18.19 2.38
CA ALA A 219 -16.62 -19.46 3.06
C ALA A 219 -16.37 -19.30 4.57
N ILE A 220 -15.68 -18.26 4.98
CA ILE A 220 -15.35 -17.96 6.38
C ILE A 220 -16.50 -17.20 7.02
N LYS A 221 -16.95 -17.66 8.22
CA LYS A 221 -18.04 -17.03 8.94
C LYS A 221 -17.61 -15.83 9.78
N GLU A 222 -16.44 -15.93 10.39
CA GLU A 222 -15.94 -14.88 11.28
C GLU A 222 -14.48 -14.54 10.93
N VAL A 223 -14.17 -13.26 10.78
CA VAL A 223 -12.82 -12.75 10.54
C VAL A 223 -12.43 -11.82 11.68
N ILE A 224 -11.29 -12.09 12.31
CA ILE A 224 -10.76 -11.32 13.42
C ILE A 224 -9.38 -10.76 13.02
N PHE A 225 -9.27 -9.45 12.93
CA PHE A 225 -7.97 -8.79 12.89
C PHE A 225 -7.53 -8.42 14.29
N ARG A 226 -6.30 -8.79 14.63
CA ARG A 226 -5.69 -8.47 15.92
C ARG A 226 -4.38 -7.72 15.69
N LYS A 227 -4.24 -6.54 16.32
CA LYS A 227 -3.01 -5.76 16.25
C LYS A 227 -1.95 -6.40 17.13
N VAL A 228 -0.83 -6.81 16.52
CA VAL A 228 0.36 -7.32 17.21
C VAL A 228 1.60 -6.80 16.50
N THR A 229 2.27 -5.83 17.10
CA THR A 229 3.44 -5.15 16.51
C THR A 229 4.72 -5.96 16.63
N GLU A 230 4.82 -6.77 17.71
CA GLU A 230 6.03 -7.53 18.01
C GLU A 230 6.14 -8.79 17.14
N ASP A 231 7.23 -8.92 16.38
CA ASP A 231 7.49 -10.03 15.47
C ASP A 231 7.43 -11.38 16.18
N ALA A 232 8.13 -11.51 17.31
CA ALA A 232 8.17 -12.75 18.08
C ALA A 232 6.78 -13.22 18.54
N ALA A 233 5.91 -12.29 18.92
CA ALA A 233 4.55 -12.59 19.34
C ALA A 233 3.69 -13.06 18.16
N ARG A 234 3.82 -12.46 16.97
CA ARG A 234 3.12 -12.91 15.76
C ARG A 234 3.58 -14.30 15.34
N LEU A 235 4.89 -14.54 15.33
CA LEU A 235 5.48 -15.84 14.98
C LEU A 235 5.00 -16.94 15.92
N ALA A 236 5.08 -16.72 17.23
CA ALA A 236 4.62 -17.68 18.25
C ALA A 236 3.11 -17.98 18.12
N ALA A 237 2.29 -16.97 17.83
CA ALA A 237 0.86 -17.15 17.62
C ALA A 237 0.55 -18.01 16.39
N LEU A 238 1.28 -17.83 15.29
CA LEU A 238 1.14 -18.66 14.08
C LEU A 238 1.59 -20.10 14.34
N GLU A 239 2.73 -20.32 14.96
CA GLU A 239 3.28 -21.64 15.24
C GLU A 239 2.42 -22.44 16.24
N SER A 240 1.83 -21.77 17.23
CA SER A 240 0.90 -22.39 18.18
C SER A 240 -0.51 -22.61 17.60
N GLY A 241 -0.84 -21.95 16.45
CA GLY A 241 -2.19 -21.98 15.86
C GLY A 241 -3.20 -21.07 16.54
N GLN A 242 -2.73 -20.05 17.28
CA GLN A 242 -3.57 -18.95 17.77
C GLN A 242 -3.89 -17.95 16.65
N ALA A 243 -2.96 -17.78 15.71
CA ALA A 243 -3.18 -17.06 14.47
C ALA A 243 -3.21 -18.03 13.29
N ASP A 244 -4.09 -17.80 12.33
CA ASP A 244 -4.15 -18.53 11.06
C ASP A 244 -3.32 -17.82 9.98
N PHE A 245 -3.08 -16.52 10.17
CA PHE A 245 -2.38 -15.65 9.24
C PHE A 245 -1.62 -14.57 10.00
N ILE A 246 -0.39 -14.28 9.55
CA ILE A 246 0.39 -13.12 10.00
C ILE A 246 1.00 -12.38 8.81
N ASN A 247 1.10 -11.06 8.89
CA ASN A 247 1.86 -10.26 7.95
C ASN A 247 3.28 -9.95 8.46
N ASN A 248 4.12 -9.40 7.58
CA ASN A 248 5.48 -8.93 7.90
C ASN A 248 6.31 -9.97 8.65
N VAL A 249 6.46 -11.16 8.05
CA VAL A 249 7.41 -12.17 8.55
C VAL A 249 8.82 -11.65 8.33
N PRO A 250 9.68 -11.60 9.37
CA PRO A 250 11.08 -11.19 9.22
C PRO A 250 11.86 -12.10 8.25
N ASP A 251 12.73 -11.51 7.43
CA ASP A 251 13.48 -12.20 6.39
C ASP A 251 14.26 -13.42 6.95
N HIS A 252 14.93 -13.24 8.08
CA HIS A 252 15.75 -14.27 8.73
C HIS A 252 14.94 -15.45 9.27
N GLU A 253 13.63 -15.30 9.48
CA GLU A 253 12.72 -16.34 9.96
C GLU A 253 12.12 -17.21 8.82
N VAL A 254 12.22 -16.74 7.59
CA VAL A 254 11.61 -17.40 6.43
C VAL A 254 12.09 -18.85 6.27
N ALA A 255 13.41 -19.07 6.30
CA ALA A 255 13.99 -20.40 6.12
C ALA A 255 13.58 -21.39 7.24
N ARG A 256 13.46 -20.89 8.48
CA ARG A 256 13.01 -21.68 9.63
C ARG A 256 11.53 -22.05 9.52
N LEU A 257 10.68 -21.08 9.20
CA LEU A 257 9.23 -21.28 9.12
C LEU A 257 8.82 -22.15 7.92
N GLN A 258 9.55 -22.11 6.80
CA GLN A 258 9.30 -22.99 5.66
C GLN A 258 9.38 -24.49 6.02
N LYS A 259 10.18 -24.85 7.04
CA LYS A 259 10.32 -26.21 7.57
C LYS A 259 9.25 -26.58 8.60
N HIS A 260 8.45 -25.60 9.06
CA HIS A 260 7.45 -25.83 10.09
C HIS A 260 6.26 -26.64 9.53
N PRO A 261 5.79 -27.72 10.23
CA PRO A 261 4.79 -28.64 9.67
C PRO A 261 3.41 -28.00 9.42
N ARG A 262 3.04 -26.99 10.19
CA ARG A 262 1.72 -26.33 10.13
C ARG A 262 1.73 -24.98 9.42
N VAL A 263 2.90 -24.44 9.09
CA VAL A 263 3.06 -23.10 8.51
C VAL A 263 3.57 -23.21 7.09
N ARG A 264 3.13 -22.31 6.22
CA ARG A 264 3.77 -21.99 4.95
C ARG A 264 4.09 -20.50 4.89
N ILE A 265 5.08 -20.14 4.08
CA ILE A 265 5.43 -18.76 3.78
C ILE A 265 4.98 -18.44 2.36
N ASP A 266 4.16 -17.42 2.27
CA ASP A 266 3.72 -16.84 1.00
C ASP A 266 4.42 -15.49 0.78
N LYS A 267 4.89 -15.24 -0.46
CA LYS A 267 5.60 -14.01 -0.85
C LYS A 267 4.97 -13.44 -2.10
N VAL A 268 4.83 -12.13 -2.13
CA VAL A 268 4.32 -11.41 -3.30
C VAL A 268 5.16 -10.15 -3.52
N GLU A 269 5.38 -9.79 -4.78
CA GLU A 269 5.98 -8.49 -5.10
C GLU A 269 5.04 -7.37 -4.70
N GLY A 270 5.45 -6.58 -3.68
CA GLY A 270 4.69 -5.46 -3.18
C GLY A 270 4.77 -4.24 -4.11
N LEU A 271 3.87 -3.29 -3.90
CA LEU A 271 3.78 -2.06 -4.71
C LEU A 271 4.77 -0.98 -4.29
N ARG A 272 5.58 -1.19 -3.25
CA ARG A 272 6.60 -0.23 -2.83
C ARG A 272 7.87 -0.40 -3.63
N MET A 273 8.15 0.58 -4.48
CA MET A 273 9.38 0.66 -5.25
C MET A 273 10.43 1.51 -4.54
N PHE A 274 11.67 1.05 -4.54
CA PHE A 274 12.84 1.78 -4.07
C PHE A 274 13.71 2.21 -5.23
N PHE A 275 14.22 3.43 -5.16
CA PHE A 275 15.04 4.02 -6.22
C PHE A 275 15.94 5.13 -5.68
N LEU A 276 16.91 5.52 -6.51
CA LEU A 276 17.75 6.68 -6.30
C LEU A 276 17.33 7.76 -7.29
N ALA A 277 17.00 8.94 -6.81
CA ALA A 277 16.56 10.06 -7.66
C ALA A 277 17.64 11.12 -7.77
N PHE A 278 17.86 11.60 -8.98
CA PHE A 278 18.72 12.74 -9.26
C PHE A 278 17.90 14.04 -9.29
N ASN A 279 18.51 15.13 -8.86
CA ASN A 279 17.92 16.45 -9.00
C ASN A 279 18.76 17.27 -10.01
N MET A 280 18.20 17.53 -11.19
CA MET A 280 18.87 18.17 -12.32
C MET A 280 19.18 19.65 -12.09
N ALA A 281 18.67 20.26 -11.02
CA ALA A 281 19.08 21.60 -10.60
C ALA A 281 20.51 21.63 -10.00
N PHE A 282 21.10 20.47 -9.73
CA PHE A 282 22.42 20.35 -9.15
C PHE A 282 23.39 19.63 -10.10
N LYS A 283 24.59 20.21 -10.28
CA LYS A 283 25.69 19.50 -10.95
C LYS A 283 26.15 18.33 -10.08
N PRO A 284 26.55 17.22 -10.68
CA PRO A 284 26.68 16.97 -12.13
C PRO A 284 25.43 16.33 -12.77
N TRP A 285 24.28 16.30 -12.08
CA TRP A 285 23.08 15.56 -12.48
C TRP A 285 22.32 16.17 -13.66
N ASP A 286 22.63 17.41 -14.05
CA ASP A 286 22.17 18.04 -15.28
C ASP A 286 22.72 17.32 -16.54
N ASN A 287 23.86 16.64 -16.43
CA ASN A 287 24.50 15.91 -17.54
C ASN A 287 23.96 14.47 -17.65
N LYS A 288 23.33 14.15 -18.80
CA LYS A 288 22.77 12.83 -19.08
C LYS A 288 23.83 11.71 -19.01
N LEU A 289 25.06 11.94 -19.50
CA LEU A 289 26.12 10.92 -19.46
C LEU A 289 26.49 10.53 -18.03
N VAL A 290 26.48 11.51 -17.10
CA VAL A 290 26.74 11.23 -15.68
C VAL A 290 25.59 10.40 -15.08
N ARG A 291 24.34 10.70 -15.41
CA ARG A 291 23.17 9.91 -14.93
C ARG A 291 23.21 8.49 -15.48
N GLN A 292 23.58 8.32 -16.75
CA GLN A 292 23.78 6.98 -17.33
C GLN A 292 24.95 6.24 -16.68
N ALA A 293 26.09 6.92 -16.45
CA ALA A 293 27.21 6.35 -15.71
C ALA A 293 26.80 5.85 -14.32
N ALA A 294 25.99 6.62 -13.61
CA ALA A 294 25.45 6.22 -12.31
C ALA A 294 24.56 4.97 -12.42
N ASN A 295 23.70 4.88 -13.45
CA ASN A 295 22.90 3.68 -13.70
C ASN A 295 23.75 2.44 -13.99
N TYR A 296 24.83 2.55 -14.80
CA TYR A 296 25.77 1.45 -15.05
C TYR A 296 26.58 1.07 -13.81
N SER A 297 26.66 1.94 -12.80
CA SER A 297 27.46 1.72 -11.59
C SER A 297 26.71 0.93 -10.51
N VAL A 298 25.38 0.69 -10.63
CA VAL A 298 24.58 0.11 -9.55
C VAL A 298 24.04 -1.27 -9.95
N ASP A 299 24.39 -2.28 -9.14
CA ASP A 299 23.91 -3.68 -9.27
C ASP A 299 22.73 -3.93 -8.32
N ALA A 300 21.52 -3.56 -8.76
CA ALA A 300 20.30 -3.78 -7.98
C ALA A 300 20.02 -5.28 -7.70
N PRO A 301 20.24 -6.24 -8.63
CA PRO A 301 20.16 -7.67 -8.33
C PRO A 301 21.09 -8.12 -7.19
N ALA A 302 22.34 -7.65 -7.18
CA ALA A 302 23.26 -8.00 -6.12
C ALA A 302 22.84 -7.40 -4.76
N ILE A 303 22.23 -6.20 -4.75
CA ILE A 303 21.64 -5.60 -3.54
C ILE A 303 20.53 -6.50 -3.00
N VAL A 304 19.58 -6.92 -3.84
CA VAL A 304 18.51 -7.82 -3.41
C VAL A 304 19.06 -9.16 -2.92
N LYS A 305 19.99 -9.75 -3.64
CA LYS A 305 20.60 -11.04 -3.27
C LYS A 305 21.34 -11.00 -1.95
N ASN A 306 22.17 -9.97 -1.71
CA ASN A 306 23.15 -9.96 -0.61
C ASN A 306 22.65 -9.22 0.64
N ILE A 307 21.72 -8.27 0.49
CA ILE A 307 21.15 -7.51 1.62
C ILE A 307 19.82 -8.09 2.07
N PHE A 308 19.00 -8.54 1.13
CA PHE A 308 17.65 -9.05 1.41
C PHE A 308 17.52 -10.57 1.21
N ASP A 309 18.62 -11.31 1.20
CA ASP A 309 18.63 -12.78 1.05
C ASP A 309 17.83 -13.28 -0.18
N GLY A 310 17.80 -12.49 -1.25
CA GLY A 310 17.00 -12.74 -2.44
C GLY A 310 15.50 -12.47 -2.25
N ILE A 311 15.10 -11.83 -1.14
CA ILE A 311 13.71 -11.49 -0.84
C ILE A 311 13.42 -10.09 -1.36
N GLY A 312 13.12 -10.00 -2.65
CA GLY A 312 12.82 -8.77 -3.37
C GLY A 312 12.85 -8.98 -4.86
N TYR A 313 12.42 -7.99 -5.58
CA TYR A 313 12.25 -8.02 -7.04
C TYR A 313 12.99 -6.83 -7.66
N PRO A 314 14.16 -7.04 -8.27
CA PRO A 314 14.87 -5.98 -8.95
C PRO A 314 14.04 -5.38 -10.09
N CYS A 315 13.87 -4.05 -10.11
CA CYS A 315 13.08 -3.37 -11.14
C CYS A 315 13.80 -3.36 -12.48
N ASN A 316 13.08 -3.65 -13.56
CA ASN A 316 13.58 -3.60 -14.94
C ASN A 316 13.21 -2.30 -15.67
N GLY A 317 12.24 -1.58 -15.16
CA GLY A 317 11.73 -0.33 -15.69
C GLY A 317 11.50 0.70 -14.58
N PRO A 318 10.85 1.82 -14.91
CA PRO A 318 10.62 2.89 -13.97
C PRO A 318 9.57 2.58 -12.90
N VAL A 319 8.83 1.46 -13.06
CA VAL A 319 7.85 0.97 -12.09
C VAL A 319 7.93 -0.54 -11.96
N GLY A 320 7.42 -1.09 -10.84
CA GLY A 320 7.35 -2.53 -10.58
C GLY A 320 6.34 -3.25 -11.50
N ALA A 321 6.46 -4.58 -11.61
CA ALA A 321 5.68 -5.37 -12.56
C ALA A 321 4.15 -5.33 -12.31
N ASN A 322 3.71 -5.10 -11.08
CA ASN A 322 2.30 -5.05 -10.69
C ASN A 322 1.64 -3.67 -10.86
N VAL A 323 2.33 -2.71 -11.46
CA VAL A 323 1.88 -1.32 -11.64
C VAL A 323 1.29 -1.14 -13.03
N ILE A 324 0.12 -0.49 -13.16
CA ILE A 324 -0.44 -0.13 -14.47
C ILE A 324 0.59 0.71 -15.24
N GLY A 325 0.87 0.33 -16.49
CA GLY A 325 1.88 0.98 -17.32
C GLY A 325 3.27 0.37 -17.22
N ALA A 326 3.47 -0.68 -16.41
CA ALA A 326 4.70 -1.48 -16.45
C ALA A 326 4.91 -2.08 -17.86
N ASP A 327 6.13 -2.01 -18.37
CA ASP A 327 6.51 -2.67 -19.64
C ASP A 327 7.45 -3.85 -19.35
N PRO A 328 6.98 -5.10 -19.53
CA PRO A 328 7.79 -6.28 -19.27
C PRO A 328 8.98 -6.43 -20.24
N LYS A 329 9.02 -5.67 -21.34
CA LYS A 329 10.10 -5.69 -22.34
C LYS A 329 11.28 -4.79 -21.93
N LEU A 330 11.05 -3.83 -21.02
CA LEU A 330 12.12 -2.96 -20.56
C LEU A 330 13.16 -3.75 -19.78
N LYS A 331 14.40 -3.32 -19.92
CA LYS A 331 15.54 -3.84 -19.17
C LYS A 331 16.25 -2.71 -18.48
N ARG A 332 16.63 -2.94 -17.22
CA ARG A 332 17.50 -2.00 -16.49
C ARG A 332 18.86 -1.90 -17.18
N TYR A 333 19.59 -0.87 -16.85
CA TYR A 333 21.00 -0.76 -17.16
C TYR A 333 21.76 -1.97 -16.55
N PRO A 334 22.60 -2.68 -17.33
CA PRO A 334 23.47 -3.71 -16.76
C PRO A 334 24.53 -3.08 -15.85
N TYR A 335 24.94 -3.80 -14.84
CA TYR A 335 26.08 -3.38 -14.01
C TYR A 335 27.35 -3.47 -14.82
N ASP A 336 27.96 -2.34 -15.16
CA ASP A 336 29.19 -2.21 -15.92
C ASP A 336 30.00 -0.99 -15.46
N PRO A 337 30.82 -1.17 -14.39
CA PRO A 337 31.66 -0.07 -13.88
C PRO A 337 32.65 0.48 -14.88
N GLN A 338 33.10 -0.31 -15.86
CA GLN A 338 34.02 0.18 -16.89
C GLN A 338 33.32 1.11 -17.86
N LYS A 339 32.11 0.75 -18.28
CA LYS A 339 31.25 1.63 -19.09
C LYS A 339 30.92 2.93 -18.35
N ALA A 340 30.66 2.84 -17.03
CA ALA A 340 30.44 4.01 -16.21
C ALA A 340 31.62 4.98 -16.24
N LYS A 341 32.86 4.49 -16.04
CA LYS A 341 34.09 5.30 -16.12
C LYS A 341 34.26 5.95 -17.50
N GLN A 342 33.98 5.20 -18.57
CA GLN A 342 34.06 5.74 -19.93
C GLN A 342 33.07 6.92 -20.12
N LEU A 343 31.82 6.78 -19.63
CA LEU A 343 30.83 7.83 -19.70
C LEU A 343 31.19 9.04 -18.86
N LEU A 344 31.77 8.84 -17.67
CA LEU A 344 32.28 9.94 -16.84
C LEU A 344 33.41 10.67 -17.53
N THR A 345 34.35 9.98 -18.16
CA THR A 345 35.43 10.61 -18.94
C THR A 345 34.85 11.45 -20.09
N GLN A 346 33.87 10.92 -20.83
CA GLN A 346 33.19 11.68 -21.90
C GLN A 346 32.41 12.89 -21.36
N ALA A 347 31.91 12.80 -20.12
CA ALA A 347 31.21 13.88 -19.44
C ALA A 347 32.15 14.97 -18.84
N GLY A 348 33.48 14.79 -18.96
CA GLY A 348 34.47 15.74 -18.45
C GLY A 348 35.01 15.40 -17.05
N PHE A 349 34.80 14.17 -16.56
CA PHE A 349 35.25 13.69 -15.24
C PHE A 349 36.25 12.51 -15.34
N PRO A 350 37.40 12.66 -16.04
CA PRO A 350 38.35 11.54 -16.24
C PRO A 350 38.98 11.05 -14.94
N ASN A 351 39.04 11.89 -13.92
CA ASN A 351 39.67 11.59 -12.60
C ASN A 351 38.61 11.28 -11.53
N GLY A 352 37.35 11.01 -11.94
CA GLY A 352 36.24 10.71 -11.04
C GLY A 352 35.35 11.93 -10.73
N CYS A 353 34.16 11.65 -10.23
CA CYS A 353 33.10 12.62 -10.00
C CYS A 353 32.67 12.62 -8.53
N ASP A 354 32.72 13.76 -7.85
CA ASP A 354 32.27 13.92 -6.46
C ASP A 354 30.75 14.04 -6.41
N ILE A 355 30.13 13.25 -5.54
CA ILE A 355 28.68 13.25 -5.34
C ILE A 355 28.31 13.04 -3.88
N GLN A 356 27.14 13.54 -3.49
CA GLN A 356 26.55 13.34 -2.17
C GLN A 356 25.28 12.51 -2.31
N LEU A 357 25.19 11.36 -1.63
CA LEU A 357 23.99 10.52 -1.57
C LEU A 357 23.32 10.70 -0.22
N TYR A 358 22.11 11.27 -0.26
CA TYR A 358 21.26 11.50 0.91
C TYR A 358 20.30 10.33 1.15
N TYR A 359 20.08 9.99 2.43
CA TYR A 359 19.09 8.99 2.84
C TYR A 359 18.59 9.30 4.26
N SER A 360 17.49 8.67 4.66
CA SER A 360 16.98 8.79 6.04
C SER A 360 17.09 7.46 6.74
N ALA A 361 18.10 7.34 7.62
CA ALA A 361 18.39 6.08 8.31
C ALA A 361 17.24 5.66 9.24
N GLY A 362 16.87 4.38 9.17
CA GLY A 362 15.79 3.78 9.96
C GLY A 362 14.39 4.06 9.44
N ARG A 363 14.26 4.73 8.28
CA ARG A 363 12.95 4.95 7.63
C ARG A 363 12.46 3.71 6.87
N TYR A 364 13.38 2.98 6.27
CA TYR A 364 13.12 1.80 5.44
C TYR A 364 13.96 0.62 5.92
N PRO A 365 13.52 -0.63 5.65
CA PRO A 365 14.33 -1.80 5.98
C PRO A 365 15.71 -1.71 5.35
N LYS A 366 16.76 -1.87 6.18
CA LYS A 366 18.18 -1.94 5.76
C LYS A 366 18.63 -0.77 4.87
N ASP A 367 18.03 0.41 5.02
CA ASP A 367 18.29 1.59 4.18
C ASP A 367 19.76 2.05 4.25
N LYS A 368 20.38 2.00 5.43
CA LYS A 368 21.80 2.33 5.61
C LYS A 368 22.70 1.36 4.85
N GLU A 369 22.46 0.07 5.00
CA GLU A 369 23.24 -0.98 4.33
C GLU A 369 23.10 -0.89 2.81
N VAL A 370 21.90 -0.63 2.32
CA VAL A 370 21.63 -0.41 0.88
C VAL A 370 22.44 0.78 0.38
N CYS A 371 22.40 1.94 1.07
CA CYS A 371 23.13 3.13 0.64
C CYS A 371 24.65 2.93 0.70
N GLN A 372 25.17 2.19 1.70
CA GLN A 372 26.58 1.84 1.78
C GLN A 372 27.02 0.95 0.60
N VAL A 373 26.22 -0.05 0.24
CA VAL A 373 26.53 -0.92 -0.92
C VAL A 373 26.44 -0.14 -2.23
N VAL A 374 25.42 0.70 -2.41
CA VAL A 374 25.31 1.61 -3.56
C VAL A 374 26.53 2.49 -3.69
N ALA A 375 26.96 3.14 -2.61
CA ALA A 375 28.17 3.98 -2.61
C ALA A 375 29.41 3.19 -3.02
N ALA A 376 29.62 1.99 -2.44
CA ALA A 376 30.73 1.13 -2.79
C ALA A 376 30.72 0.67 -4.27
N GLN A 377 29.56 0.41 -4.82
CA GLN A 377 29.39 0.07 -6.23
C GLN A 377 29.68 1.29 -7.14
N MET A 378 29.17 2.47 -6.80
CA MET A 378 29.41 3.71 -7.54
C MET A 378 30.89 4.13 -7.53
N VAL A 379 31.63 3.88 -6.43
CA VAL A 379 33.08 4.08 -6.37
C VAL A 379 33.82 3.24 -7.42
N LYS A 380 33.38 2.00 -7.64
CA LYS A 380 33.94 1.15 -8.73
C LYS A 380 33.65 1.73 -10.11
N GLY A 381 32.53 2.44 -10.27
CA GLY A 381 32.14 3.16 -11.48
C GLY A 381 32.84 4.51 -11.69
N GLY A 382 33.69 4.95 -10.77
CA GLY A 382 34.48 6.18 -10.88
C GLY A 382 33.88 7.39 -10.15
N PHE A 383 32.87 7.18 -9.29
CA PHE A 383 32.35 8.25 -8.43
C PHE A 383 33.13 8.30 -7.09
N ARG A 384 33.18 9.46 -6.46
CA ARG A 384 33.58 9.63 -5.05
C ARG A 384 32.31 10.02 -4.29
N VAL A 385 31.85 9.12 -3.42
CA VAL A 385 30.52 9.20 -2.81
C VAL A 385 30.65 9.56 -1.34
N GLU A 386 30.04 10.69 -0.96
CA GLU A 386 29.78 11.06 0.43
C GLU A 386 28.35 10.63 0.81
N LEU A 387 28.20 9.83 1.87
CA LEU A 387 26.90 9.42 2.40
C LEU A 387 26.43 10.39 3.46
N ILE A 388 25.24 10.96 3.30
CA ILE A 388 24.65 11.92 4.24
C ILE A 388 23.31 11.38 4.74
N SER A 389 23.26 11.06 6.04
CA SER A 389 22.04 10.65 6.71
C SER A 389 21.31 11.86 7.30
N GLN A 390 19.99 11.94 7.09
CA GLN A 390 19.12 12.97 7.67
C GLN A 390 17.94 12.33 8.40
N GLU A 391 17.41 13.03 9.41
CA GLU A 391 16.15 12.66 10.04
C GLU A 391 15.01 12.81 9.01
N TRP A 392 13.98 11.93 9.10
CA TRP A 392 12.93 11.81 8.08
C TRP A 392 12.15 13.12 7.83
N ALA A 393 11.79 13.86 8.89
CA ALA A 393 11.03 15.08 8.71
C ALA A 393 11.82 16.14 7.93
N LEU A 394 13.13 16.31 8.24
CA LEU A 394 14.02 17.21 7.49
C LEU A 394 14.28 16.70 6.07
N PHE A 395 14.49 15.38 5.90
CA PHE A 395 14.74 14.76 4.61
C PHE A 395 13.57 14.95 3.63
N TRP A 396 12.32 14.88 4.13
CA TRP A 396 11.13 14.90 3.29
C TRP A 396 10.52 16.28 3.08
N ASP A 397 10.79 17.25 3.94
CA ASP A 397 10.13 18.56 3.97
C ASP A 397 10.55 19.53 2.84
N LYS A 398 10.25 20.84 3.06
CA LYS A 398 10.63 21.93 2.14
C LYS A 398 12.14 22.19 2.07
N GLN A 399 12.91 21.75 3.06
CA GLN A 399 14.38 21.83 3.08
C GLN A 399 15.04 20.54 2.54
N GLY A 400 14.26 19.53 2.26
CA GLY A 400 14.68 18.26 1.71
C GLY A 400 14.14 17.98 0.30
N VAL A 401 13.61 16.76 0.13
CA VAL A 401 13.12 16.24 -1.16
C VAL A 401 12.00 17.10 -1.75
N ASN A 402 10.98 17.41 -0.96
CA ASN A 402 9.82 18.17 -1.46
C ASN A 402 10.16 19.63 -1.82
N GLY A 403 11.19 20.20 -1.21
CA GLY A 403 11.69 21.53 -1.58
C GLY A 403 12.72 21.54 -2.70
N GLY A 404 13.15 20.37 -3.18
CA GLY A 404 14.15 20.23 -4.23
C GLY A 404 15.54 20.67 -3.78
N LYS A 405 15.90 20.43 -2.52
CA LYS A 405 17.17 20.86 -1.93
C LYS A 405 18.23 19.74 -1.89
N LEU A 406 17.84 18.50 -2.16
CA LEU A 406 18.76 17.37 -2.17
C LEU A 406 19.19 17.04 -3.61
N PRO A 407 20.50 16.91 -3.87
CA PRO A 407 21.04 16.67 -5.22
C PRO A 407 20.84 15.23 -5.71
N PHE A 408 20.95 14.25 -4.81
CA PHE A 408 20.84 12.82 -5.11
C PHE A 408 20.44 12.08 -3.84
N TYR A 409 19.40 11.24 -3.91
CA TYR A 409 18.85 10.65 -2.71
C TYR A 409 18.19 9.29 -2.94
N TYR A 410 18.22 8.45 -1.88
CA TYR A 410 17.53 7.16 -1.81
C TYR A 410 16.15 7.32 -1.19
N ILE A 411 15.14 6.73 -1.82
CA ILE A 411 13.76 6.80 -1.35
C ILE A 411 12.94 5.58 -1.78
N GLY A 412 11.90 5.24 -0.95
CA GLY A 412 10.86 4.28 -1.28
C GLY A 412 9.53 4.97 -1.55
N ARG A 413 8.89 4.67 -2.68
CA ARG A 413 7.53 5.11 -3.03
C ARG A 413 6.57 3.93 -2.87
N GLY A 414 5.65 4.02 -1.90
CA GLY A 414 4.66 2.97 -1.64
C GLY A 414 3.32 3.19 -2.33
N SER A 415 2.51 2.14 -2.37
CA SER A 415 1.15 2.13 -2.93
C SER A 415 1.10 2.66 -4.37
N LEU A 416 2.07 2.25 -5.19
CA LEU A 416 2.16 2.65 -6.58
C LEU A 416 1.32 1.69 -7.42
N THR A 417 0.08 2.05 -7.71
CA THR A 417 -0.88 1.26 -8.51
C THR A 417 -0.81 1.61 -9.99
N ASP A 418 -0.46 2.86 -10.31
CA ASP A 418 -0.40 3.42 -11.65
C ASP A 418 0.88 4.24 -11.86
N ALA A 419 1.53 4.04 -13.00
CA ALA A 419 2.79 4.69 -13.35
C ALA A 419 2.66 6.22 -13.46
N ASP A 420 1.49 6.75 -13.83
CA ASP A 420 1.23 8.20 -13.88
C ASP A 420 1.59 8.88 -12.57
N THR A 421 1.28 8.25 -11.44
CA THR A 421 1.59 8.79 -10.11
C THR A 421 3.07 9.08 -9.90
N LEU A 422 3.95 8.20 -10.40
CA LEU A 422 5.40 8.43 -10.33
C LEU A 422 5.85 9.42 -11.40
N TYR A 423 5.36 9.27 -12.64
CA TYR A 423 5.79 10.08 -13.78
C TYR A 423 5.42 11.54 -13.59
N ASP A 424 4.20 11.84 -13.16
CA ASP A 424 3.75 13.20 -12.86
C ASP A 424 4.55 13.83 -11.70
N GLN A 425 4.82 13.06 -10.64
CA GLN A 425 5.47 13.58 -9.43
C GLN A 425 6.99 13.74 -9.53
N TYR A 426 7.66 13.02 -10.44
CA TYR A 426 9.12 13.01 -10.50
C TYR A 426 9.69 13.43 -11.85
N PHE A 427 8.94 13.30 -12.95
CA PHE A 427 9.50 13.47 -14.29
C PHE A 427 8.75 14.45 -15.17
N ARG A 428 7.59 14.96 -14.77
CA ARG A 428 6.87 16.00 -15.51
C ARG A 428 7.39 17.38 -15.16
N THR A 429 7.65 18.19 -16.18
CA THR A 429 8.16 19.57 -16.03
C THR A 429 7.24 20.42 -15.18
N GLY A 430 7.80 21.09 -14.18
CA GLY A 430 7.11 22.09 -13.37
C GLY A 430 6.13 21.57 -12.32
N THR A 431 5.85 20.27 -12.25
CA THR A 431 4.92 19.71 -11.25
C THR A 431 5.56 19.57 -9.88
N THR A 432 6.87 19.32 -9.82
CA THR A 432 7.60 19.13 -8.56
C THR A 432 9.05 19.58 -8.68
N LYS A 433 9.60 19.98 -7.54
CA LYS A 433 11.02 20.31 -7.41
C LYS A 433 11.89 19.10 -7.04
N ARG A 434 11.32 17.90 -6.86
CA ARG A 434 12.04 16.72 -6.37
C ARG A 434 13.21 16.33 -7.23
N THR A 435 13.04 16.38 -8.55
CA THR A 435 14.09 16.06 -9.52
C THR A 435 14.47 17.27 -10.40
N ASN A 436 13.63 18.29 -10.46
CA ASN A 436 13.74 19.40 -11.42
C ASN A 436 14.03 18.91 -12.87
N TYR A 437 13.52 17.71 -13.20
CA TYR A 437 13.63 17.15 -14.54
C TYR A 437 12.68 17.88 -15.48
N SER A 438 13.11 18.05 -16.73
CA SER A 438 12.32 18.68 -17.78
C SER A 438 12.59 18.00 -19.11
N ASN A 439 11.53 17.55 -19.76
CA ASN A 439 11.56 16.98 -21.10
C ASN A 439 10.19 17.22 -21.77
N PRO A 440 10.07 18.23 -22.67
CA PRO A 440 8.80 18.56 -23.32
C PRO A 440 8.16 17.45 -24.13
N GLU A 441 8.95 16.53 -24.69
CA GLU A 441 8.39 15.37 -25.43
C GLU A 441 7.80 14.34 -24.47
N LEU A 442 8.44 14.13 -23.32
CA LEU A 442 7.87 13.27 -22.27
C LEU A 442 6.60 13.88 -21.69
N ASP A 443 6.59 15.21 -21.47
CA ASP A 443 5.42 15.94 -20.94
C ASP A 443 4.20 15.75 -21.84
N LYS A 444 4.35 15.82 -23.17
CA LYS A 444 3.27 15.56 -24.14
C LYS A 444 2.67 14.16 -23.96
N VAL A 445 3.52 13.14 -23.80
CA VAL A 445 3.06 11.75 -23.63
C VAL A 445 2.34 11.58 -22.29
N ILE A 446 2.87 12.18 -21.20
CA ILE A 446 2.22 12.15 -19.88
C ILE A 446 0.86 12.88 -19.94
N GLU A 447 0.76 14.02 -20.60
CA GLU A 447 -0.51 14.75 -20.73
C GLU A 447 -1.52 14.01 -21.61
N GLU A 448 -1.07 13.36 -22.69
CA GLU A 448 -1.93 12.60 -23.57
C GLU A 448 -2.55 11.39 -22.84
N GLN A 449 -1.72 10.63 -22.09
CA GLN A 449 -2.27 9.48 -21.33
C GLN A 449 -3.27 9.93 -20.26
N GLN A 450 -3.09 11.10 -19.63
CA GLN A 450 -4.03 11.65 -18.64
C GLN A 450 -5.40 12.01 -19.23
N LYS A 451 -5.47 12.22 -20.55
CA LYS A 451 -6.70 12.51 -21.31
C LYS A 451 -7.27 11.30 -22.03
N THR A 452 -6.56 10.16 -22.04
CA THR A 452 -6.92 8.97 -22.83
C THR A 452 -7.87 8.07 -22.01
N ALA A 453 -9.10 7.91 -22.52
CA ALA A 453 -10.15 7.07 -21.91
C ALA A 453 -9.92 5.56 -22.14
N ASP A 454 -9.38 5.19 -23.30
CA ASP A 454 -9.09 3.81 -23.66
C ASP A 454 -7.90 3.28 -22.85
N GLN A 455 -8.14 2.34 -21.94
CA GLN A 455 -7.12 1.82 -21.04
C GLN A 455 -5.94 1.18 -21.78
N LYS A 456 -6.17 0.47 -22.89
CA LYS A 456 -5.09 -0.15 -23.67
C LYS A 456 -4.18 0.90 -24.31
N LYS A 457 -4.78 1.95 -24.89
CA LYS A 457 -4.02 3.09 -25.44
C LYS A 457 -3.29 3.83 -24.35
N ARG A 458 -3.93 4.04 -23.20
CA ARG A 458 -3.34 4.69 -22.03
C ARG A 458 -2.11 3.90 -21.53
N VAL A 459 -2.23 2.58 -21.37
CA VAL A 459 -1.10 1.73 -20.99
C VAL A 459 0.05 1.81 -22.00
N ALA A 460 -0.24 1.83 -23.30
CA ALA A 460 0.78 1.99 -24.32
C ALA A 460 1.52 3.33 -24.20
N LEU A 461 0.82 4.42 -23.92
CA LEU A 461 1.42 5.74 -23.67
C LEU A 461 2.27 5.75 -22.40
N LEU A 462 1.81 5.13 -21.31
CA LEU A 462 2.60 4.98 -20.09
C LEU A 462 3.88 4.16 -20.34
N GLN A 463 3.81 3.11 -21.14
CA GLN A 463 4.97 2.30 -21.52
C GLN A 463 5.94 3.11 -22.41
N GLN A 464 5.43 3.92 -23.34
CA GLN A 464 6.24 4.86 -24.14
C GLN A 464 6.95 5.88 -23.23
N ALA A 465 6.24 6.49 -22.28
CA ALA A 465 6.83 7.38 -21.29
C ALA A 465 7.91 6.67 -20.46
N GLY A 466 7.63 5.43 -20.02
CA GLY A 466 8.58 4.61 -19.28
C GLY A 466 9.87 4.33 -20.05
N LYS A 467 9.78 4.06 -21.36
CA LYS A 467 10.94 3.89 -22.22
C LYS A 467 11.79 5.16 -22.29
N THR A 468 11.15 6.31 -22.51
CA THR A 468 11.85 7.62 -22.54
C THR A 468 12.54 7.91 -21.20
N ILE A 469 11.86 7.64 -20.08
CA ILE A 469 12.44 7.81 -18.74
C ILE A 469 13.69 6.95 -18.56
N MET A 470 13.65 5.67 -18.98
CA MET A 470 14.83 4.81 -18.89
C MET A 470 15.98 5.30 -19.77
N GLU A 471 15.71 5.76 -20.98
CA GLU A 471 16.72 6.30 -21.92
C GLU A 471 17.35 7.61 -21.41
N GLU A 472 16.57 8.47 -20.79
CA GLU A 472 17.02 9.76 -20.22
C GLU A 472 17.70 9.61 -18.86
N ALA A 473 17.49 8.47 -18.20
CA ALA A 473 18.10 8.10 -16.94
C ALA A 473 17.95 9.15 -15.81
N PRO A 474 16.76 9.75 -15.56
CA PRO A 474 16.60 10.76 -14.50
C PRO A 474 16.63 10.18 -13.07
N PHE A 475 16.76 8.86 -12.95
CA PHE A 475 16.81 8.14 -11.69
C PHE A 475 17.43 6.74 -11.88
N ILE A 476 17.68 6.01 -10.79
CA ILE A 476 18.12 4.61 -10.82
C ILE A 476 17.04 3.75 -10.19
N PRO A 477 16.28 2.94 -10.95
CA PRO A 477 15.35 1.98 -10.38
C PRO A 477 16.13 0.86 -9.67
N LEU A 478 15.74 0.55 -8.42
CA LEU A 478 16.41 -0.49 -7.65
C LEU A 478 15.56 -1.75 -7.57
N TYR A 479 14.57 -1.77 -6.70
CA TYR A 479 13.79 -2.98 -6.43
C TYR A 479 12.46 -2.66 -5.77
N ASN A 480 11.54 -3.63 -5.85
CA ASN A 480 10.40 -3.75 -4.96
C ASN A 480 10.72 -4.77 -3.87
N LEU A 481 10.31 -4.50 -2.62
CA LEU A 481 10.39 -5.51 -1.57
C LEU A 481 9.24 -6.51 -1.72
N ALA A 482 9.49 -7.73 -1.26
CA ALA A 482 8.43 -8.71 -1.10
C ALA A 482 7.63 -8.43 0.17
N ASP A 483 6.31 -8.52 0.07
CA ASP A 483 5.46 -8.69 1.24
C ASP A 483 5.48 -10.17 1.62
N ILE A 484 5.80 -10.46 2.88
CA ILE A 484 6.01 -11.82 3.37
C ILE A 484 4.94 -12.14 4.40
N TYR A 485 4.21 -13.20 4.14
CA TYR A 485 3.12 -13.68 4.98
C TYR A 485 3.41 -15.07 5.53
N GLY A 486 3.09 -15.26 6.81
CA GLY A 486 3.05 -16.56 7.45
C GLY A 486 1.60 -17.06 7.50
N VAL A 487 1.34 -18.22 6.96
CA VAL A 487 -0.03 -18.73 6.76
C VAL A 487 -0.14 -20.16 7.25
N ALA A 488 -1.22 -20.49 7.96
CA ALA A 488 -1.54 -21.86 8.31
C ALA A 488 -1.71 -22.72 7.04
N ARG A 489 -1.11 -23.94 7.00
CA ARG A 489 -1.10 -24.76 5.77
C ARG A 489 -2.49 -25.16 5.27
N ASN A 490 -3.46 -25.23 6.15
CA ASN A 490 -4.87 -25.53 5.81
C ASN A 490 -5.65 -24.28 5.37
N LEU A 491 -5.11 -23.07 5.47
CA LEU A 491 -5.76 -21.84 5.00
C LEU A 491 -5.40 -21.58 3.54
N ILE A 492 -6.40 -21.55 2.66
CA ILE A 492 -6.27 -21.04 1.28
C ILE A 492 -6.63 -19.56 1.32
N TRP A 493 -5.89 -18.72 0.63
CA TRP A 493 -6.17 -17.30 0.41
C TRP A 493 -5.57 -16.82 -0.90
N GLN A 494 -6.03 -15.70 -1.40
CA GLN A 494 -5.47 -15.07 -2.60
C GLN A 494 -4.40 -14.05 -2.22
N MET A 495 -3.16 -14.26 -2.68
CA MET A 495 -2.07 -13.29 -2.55
C MET A 495 -2.35 -12.05 -3.40
N ARG A 496 -2.11 -10.87 -2.82
CA ARG A 496 -2.32 -9.57 -3.45
C ARG A 496 -1.08 -8.68 -3.24
N PRO A 497 -0.68 -7.87 -4.25
CA PRO A 497 0.46 -6.96 -4.13
C PRO A 497 0.12 -5.68 -3.33
N ASP A 498 -1.14 -5.44 -3.00
CA ASP A 498 -1.65 -4.25 -2.32
C ASP A 498 -1.73 -4.38 -0.79
N GLU A 499 -1.12 -5.41 -0.22
CA GLU A 499 -1.11 -5.70 1.21
C GLU A 499 -2.49 -5.96 1.85
N LYS A 500 -3.58 -5.99 1.07
CA LYS A 500 -4.91 -6.28 1.59
C LYS A 500 -5.05 -7.76 1.93
N VAL A 501 -5.65 -8.04 3.07
CA VAL A 501 -5.99 -9.40 3.52
C VAL A 501 -7.51 -9.49 3.61
N LEU A 502 -8.11 -10.29 2.71
CA LEU A 502 -9.54 -10.29 2.46
C LEU A 502 -10.17 -11.64 2.85
N GLY A 503 -11.04 -11.64 3.87
CA GLY A 503 -11.63 -12.86 4.42
C GLY A 503 -12.52 -13.63 3.46
N TRP A 504 -13.14 -12.96 2.47
CA TRP A 504 -13.97 -13.64 1.46
C TRP A 504 -13.17 -14.41 0.41
N ASP A 505 -11.87 -14.12 0.27
CA ASP A 505 -10.95 -14.87 -0.58
C ASP A 505 -10.36 -16.09 0.12
N MET A 506 -10.74 -16.30 1.39
CA MET A 506 -10.19 -17.37 2.24
C MET A 506 -11.09 -18.58 2.30
N LYS A 507 -10.44 -19.77 2.41
CA LYS A 507 -11.10 -21.07 2.67
C LYS A 507 -10.21 -21.89 3.58
N ILE A 508 -10.81 -22.63 4.51
CA ILE A 508 -10.12 -23.65 5.31
C ILE A 508 -10.34 -25.01 4.63
N LYS A 509 -9.23 -25.75 4.40
CA LYS A 509 -9.26 -27.12 3.86
C LYS A 509 -9.82 -28.10 4.88
#